data_8bbec83af242c2fb003ee8a4fa15cc38
#
_entry.id   8bbec83af242c2fb003ee8a4fa15cc38
#
_cell.length_a   1.000
_cell.length_b   1.000
_cell.length_c   1.000
_cell.angle_alpha   90.00
_cell.angle_beta   90.00
_cell.angle_gamma   90.00
#
_symmetry.space_group_name_H-M   'P 1'
#
loop_
_entity.id
_entity.type
_entity.pdbx_description
1 polymer ?
#
loop_
_entity_poly.entity_id
_entity_poly.type
_entity_poly.pdbx_seq_one_letter_code
_entity_poly.pdbx_strand_id
1 'polypeptide(L)'
;MNDKKNFSLLGHNTFGFNVSCKRFVEYSSTEEAQQLVASLDDTDKPLLIIGGGSNLLLKEDYPATVIHSAIRGIEVLDKAEGLVRCGSGEVWDDIVDWSIRHNLYGAENLSIIPGEVGA
;
A
#
# COMPACT_ATOMS: atom_id res chain seq x y z
N MET A 1 -10.02 9.92 -2.21
CA MET A 1 -8.63 10.14 -2.67
C MET A 1 -8.01 11.31 -1.93
N ASN A 2 -6.80 11.13 -1.42
CA ASN A 2 -6.03 12.15 -0.72
C ASN A 2 -4.84 12.55 -1.61
N ASP A 3 -4.78 13.82 -2.04
CA ASP A 3 -3.77 14.32 -2.99
C ASP A 3 -3.10 15.56 -2.37
N LYS A 4 -1.81 15.47 -2.11
CA LYS A 4 -1.04 16.50 -1.41
C LYS A 4 0.26 16.82 -2.13
N LYS A 5 0.58 18.10 -2.21
CA LYS A 5 1.87 18.60 -2.72
C LYS A 5 2.86 18.81 -1.59
N ASN A 6 4.14 18.65 -1.88
CA ASN A 6 5.24 18.83 -0.92
C ASN A 6 5.00 18.06 0.39
N PHE A 7 4.72 16.77 0.25
CA PHE A 7 4.27 15.93 1.36
C PHE A 7 5.46 15.21 2.02
N SER A 8 5.50 15.23 3.36
CA SER A 8 6.51 14.49 4.12
C SER A 8 6.21 13.00 4.13
N LEU A 9 7.20 12.21 3.78
CA LEU A 9 7.15 10.75 3.78
C LEU A 9 7.56 10.14 5.13
N LEU A 10 7.77 10.94 6.18
CA LEU A 10 8.20 10.49 7.49
C LEU A 10 7.29 9.39 8.07
N GLY A 11 5.98 9.52 7.90
CA GLY A 11 4.98 8.53 8.31
C GLY A 11 4.78 7.36 7.34
N HIS A 12 5.49 7.34 6.21
CA HIS A 12 5.35 6.36 5.13
C HIS A 12 6.64 5.62 4.82
N ASN A 13 7.58 5.58 5.76
CA ASN A 13 8.76 4.74 5.69
C ASN A 13 9.17 4.31 7.11
N THR A 14 9.51 3.03 7.25
CA THR A 14 9.83 2.40 8.54
C THR A 14 11.17 2.88 9.10
N PHE A 15 12.11 3.27 8.25
CA PHE A 15 13.41 3.78 8.68
C PHE A 15 13.36 5.19 9.28
N GLY A 16 12.20 5.88 9.19
CA GLY A 16 12.01 7.19 9.83
C GLY A 16 12.75 8.34 9.15
N PHE A 17 12.99 8.24 7.84
CA PHE A 17 13.59 9.34 7.08
C PHE A 17 12.60 10.49 6.92
N ASN A 18 13.01 11.67 7.34
CA ASN A 18 12.23 12.90 7.15
C ASN A 18 12.57 13.53 5.78
N VAL A 19 12.01 12.94 4.75
CA VAL A 19 12.13 13.40 3.37
C VAL A 19 10.75 13.73 2.81
N SER A 20 10.70 14.59 1.81
CA SER A 20 9.46 15.00 1.17
C SER A 20 9.39 14.53 -0.29
N CYS A 21 8.17 14.35 -0.81
CA CYS A 21 7.93 14.16 -2.22
C CYS A 21 7.20 15.37 -2.82
N LYS A 22 7.31 15.54 -4.14
CA LYS A 22 6.63 16.61 -4.87
C LYS A 22 5.11 16.51 -4.76
N ARG A 23 4.58 15.28 -4.91
CA ARG A 23 3.16 14.95 -4.80
C ARG A 23 2.99 13.60 -4.14
N PHE A 24 2.04 13.48 -3.24
CA PHE A 24 1.63 12.22 -2.63
C PHE A 24 0.15 12.00 -2.90
N VAL A 25 -0.18 10.84 -3.46
CA VAL A 25 -1.57 10.48 -3.74
C VAL A 25 -1.90 9.15 -3.10
N GLU A 26 -2.94 9.15 -2.29
CA GLU A 26 -3.48 7.95 -1.64
C GLU A 26 -4.92 7.74 -2.12
N TYR A 27 -5.21 6.54 -2.60
CA TYR A 27 -6.55 6.14 -3.04
C TYR A 27 -7.07 4.99 -2.18
N SER A 28 -8.40 4.96 -1.97
CA SER A 28 -9.08 4.01 -1.10
C SER A 28 -10.12 3.14 -1.81
N SER A 29 -10.26 3.31 -3.12
CA SER A 29 -11.13 2.46 -3.95
C SER A 29 -10.56 2.26 -5.35
N THR A 30 -11.08 1.25 -6.05
CA THR A 30 -10.72 0.98 -7.45
C THR A 30 -11.11 2.15 -8.37
N GLU A 31 -12.23 2.79 -8.11
CA GLU A 31 -12.72 3.95 -8.85
C GLU A 31 -11.78 5.13 -8.70
N GLU A 32 -11.31 5.39 -7.48
CA GLU A 32 -10.30 6.43 -7.22
C GLU A 32 -8.96 6.10 -7.92
N ALA A 33 -8.54 4.84 -7.92
CA ALA A 33 -7.35 4.42 -8.64
C ALA A 33 -7.48 4.67 -10.16
N GLN A 34 -8.63 4.37 -10.74
CA GLN A 34 -8.91 4.63 -12.16
C GLN A 34 -8.90 6.14 -12.47
N GLN A 35 -9.51 6.95 -11.62
CA GLN A 35 -9.51 8.41 -11.75
C GLN A 35 -8.08 8.97 -11.65
N LEU A 36 -7.28 8.47 -10.70
CA LEU A 36 -5.89 8.86 -10.55
C LEU A 36 -5.12 8.56 -11.85
N VAL A 37 -5.17 7.32 -12.34
CA VAL A 37 -4.45 6.93 -13.57
C VAL A 37 -4.85 7.79 -14.75
N ALA A 38 -6.14 8.10 -14.90
CA ALA A 38 -6.63 8.96 -15.97
C ALA A 38 -6.18 10.43 -15.85
N SER A 39 -5.81 10.86 -14.65
CA SER A 39 -5.36 12.24 -14.37
C SER A 39 -3.85 12.44 -14.43
N LEU A 40 -3.07 11.34 -14.46
CA LEU A 40 -1.61 11.42 -14.49
C LEU A 40 -1.11 11.90 -15.86
N ASP A 41 -0.11 12.75 -15.84
CA ASP A 41 0.57 13.24 -17.02
C ASP A 41 2.10 13.18 -16.89
N ASP A 42 2.83 13.69 -17.89
CA ASP A 42 4.29 13.65 -17.88
C ASP A 42 4.90 14.51 -16.77
N THR A 43 4.18 15.50 -16.23
CA THR A 43 4.67 16.33 -15.13
C THR A 43 4.65 15.62 -13.78
N ASP A 44 3.91 14.52 -13.68
CA ASP A 44 3.84 13.69 -12.47
C ASP A 44 5.02 12.71 -12.35
N LYS A 45 5.74 12.50 -13.44
CA LYS A 45 6.86 11.56 -13.48
C LYS A 45 8.11 12.10 -12.76
N PRO A 46 8.96 11.22 -12.24
CA PRO A 46 8.78 9.77 -12.15
C PRO A 46 7.71 9.41 -11.11
N LEU A 47 7.09 8.23 -11.29
CA LEU A 47 6.11 7.69 -10.35
C LEU A 47 6.77 6.64 -9.45
N LEU A 48 6.44 6.64 -8.17
CA LEU A 48 6.83 5.62 -7.21
C LEU A 48 5.58 5.10 -6.50
N ILE A 49 5.28 3.82 -6.67
CA ILE A 49 4.20 3.15 -5.93
C ILE A 49 4.81 2.52 -4.69
N ILE A 50 4.23 2.82 -3.53
CA ILE A 50 4.69 2.28 -2.25
C ILE A 50 3.57 1.53 -1.53
N GLY A 51 3.95 0.55 -0.72
CA GLY A 51 3.13 0.01 0.36
C GLY A 51 3.44 0.73 1.68
N GLY A 52 3.58 0.02 2.78
CA GLY A 52 3.90 0.59 4.09
C GLY A 52 5.29 1.21 4.20
N GLY A 53 6.10 1.21 3.15
CA GLY A 53 7.44 1.80 3.15
C GLY A 53 8.44 1.05 4.02
N SER A 54 8.24 -0.24 4.26
CA SER A 54 9.05 -1.04 5.17
C SER A 54 10.41 -1.48 4.59
N ASN A 55 10.62 -1.32 3.30
CA ASN A 55 11.87 -1.66 2.61
C ASN A 55 12.33 -0.55 1.66
N LEU A 56 12.09 0.71 2.04
CA LEU A 56 12.49 1.88 1.27
C LEU A 56 13.61 2.64 1.98
N LEU A 57 14.71 2.84 1.26
CA LEU A 57 15.81 3.71 1.67
C LEU A 57 15.67 5.05 0.92
N LEU A 58 15.11 6.03 1.59
CA LEU A 58 14.93 7.39 1.06
C LEU A 58 16.14 8.24 1.46
N LYS A 59 17.07 8.44 0.54
CA LYS A 59 18.33 9.16 0.82
C LYS A 59 18.17 10.68 0.85
N GLU A 60 17.19 11.19 0.11
CA GLU A 60 16.93 12.63 -0.10
C GLU A 60 15.47 12.84 -0.47
N ASP A 61 15.04 14.09 -0.57
CA ASP A 61 13.73 14.44 -1.06
C ASP A 61 13.48 13.82 -2.45
N TYR A 62 12.30 13.25 -2.62
CA TYR A 62 11.91 12.58 -3.86
C TYR A 62 11.11 13.56 -4.76
N PRO A 63 11.71 14.11 -5.81
CA PRO A 63 11.12 15.20 -6.61
C PRO A 63 10.06 14.69 -7.61
N ALA A 64 9.22 13.75 -7.18
CA ALA A 64 8.27 13.06 -8.03
C ALA A 64 6.98 12.74 -7.29
N THR A 65 6.10 12.00 -7.95
CA THR A 65 4.81 11.57 -7.40
C THR A 65 4.95 10.21 -6.73
N VAL A 66 4.56 10.15 -5.45
CA VAL A 66 4.44 8.91 -4.68
C VAL A 66 2.97 8.52 -4.60
N ILE A 67 2.67 7.26 -4.88
CA ILE A 67 1.31 6.71 -4.91
C ILE A 67 1.21 5.58 -3.89
N HIS A 68 0.18 5.63 -3.06
CA HIS A 68 -0.11 4.63 -2.04
C HIS A 68 -1.55 4.12 -2.17
N SER A 69 -1.75 2.80 -1.99
CA SER A 69 -3.07 2.19 -1.94
C SER A 69 -3.53 2.05 -0.51
N ALA A 70 -4.65 2.67 -0.17
CA ALA A 70 -5.35 2.49 1.10
C ALA A 70 -6.63 1.65 0.96
N ILE A 71 -6.73 0.83 -0.10
CA ILE A 71 -7.88 -0.07 -0.28
C ILE A 71 -7.85 -1.12 0.82
N ARG A 72 -8.94 -1.20 1.57
CA ARG A 72 -9.15 -2.14 2.67
C ARG A 72 -10.26 -3.14 2.33
N GLY A 73 -10.35 -4.18 3.13
CA GLY A 73 -11.39 -5.20 3.10
C GLY A 73 -10.85 -6.59 2.84
N ILE A 74 -11.55 -7.57 3.41
CA ILE A 74 -11.25 -9.00 3.26
C ILE A 74 -12.55 -9.67 2.87
N GLU A 75 -12.54 -10.42 1.78
CA GLU A 75 -13.68 -11.16 1.26
C GLU A 75 -13.30 -12.61 0.98
N VAL A 76 -14.04 -13.55 1.54
CA VAL A 76 -13.89 -14.99 1.22
C VAL A 76 -14.66 -15.27 -0.07
N LEU A 77 -13.95 -15.58 -1.14
CA LEU A 77 -14.52 -15.89 -2.44
C LEU A 77 -14.92 -17.37 -2.53
N ASP A 78 -14.09 -18.26 -2.01
CA ASP A 78 -14.34 -19.70 -1.92
C ASP A 78 -13.75 -20.25 -0.62
N LYS A 79 -14.62 -20.67 0.28
CA LYS A 79 -14.19 -21.17 1.58
C LYS A 79 -13.54 -22.55 1.48
N ALA A 80 -14.01 -23.40 0.58
CA ALA A 80 -13.50 -24.77 0.41
C ALA A 80 -12.07 -24.76 -0.15
N GLU A 81 -11.82 -23.88 -1.10
CA GLU A 81 -10.49 -23.69 -1.71
C GLU A 81 -9.59 -22.72 -0.90
N GLY A 82 -10.15 -22.03 0.09
CA GLY A 82 -9.42 -21.01 0.85
C GLY A 82 -9.09 -19.77 0.03
N LEU A 83 -9.89 -19.46 -0.98
CA LEU A 83 -9.67 -18.30 -1.85
C LEU A 83 -10.22 -17.04 -1.20
N VAL A 84 -9.33 -16.07 -0.96
CA VAL A 84 -9.63 -14.80 -0.28
C VAL A 84 -9.15 -13.64 -1.13
N ARG A 85 -10.00 -12.61 -1.24
CA ARG A 85 -9.63 -11.31 -1.81
C ARG A 85 -9.32 -10.35 -0.67
N CYS A 86 -8.16 -9.70 -0.73
CA CYS A 86 -7.76 -8.68 0.25
C CYS A 86 -7.51 -7.35 -0.45
N GLY A 87 -7.85 -6.26 0.24
CA GLY A 87 -7.46 -4.92 -0.20
C GLY A 87 -5.94 -4.77 -0.20
N SER A 88 -5.41 -4.06 -1.19
CA SER A 88 -3.96 -3.89 -1.36
C SER A 88 -3.29 -3.11 -0.22
N GLY A 89 -4.04 -2.27 0.50
CA GLY A 89 -3.56 -1.52 1.66
C GLY A 89 -3.76 -2.24 3.00
N GLU A 90 -4.23 -3.50 3.00
CA GLU A 90 -4.26 -4.28 4.24
C GLU A 90 -2.85 -4.62 4.70
N VAL A 91 -2.61 -4.56 6.01
CA VAL A 91 -1.34 -4.99 6.60
C VAL A 91 -1.21 -6.50 6.45
N TRP A 92 -0.09 -6.97 5.90
CA TRP A 92 0.12 -8.40 5.62
C TRP A 92 -0.02 -9.27 6.86
N ASP A 93 0.58 -8.88 7.98
CA ASP A 93 0.52 -9.68 9.21
C ASP A 93 -0.90 -9.76 9.81
N ASP A 94 -1.73 -8.73 9.62
CA ASP A 94 -3.14 -8.76 10.00
C ASP A 94 -3.92 -9.78 9.18
N ILE A 95 -3.59 -9.94 7.89
CA ILE A 95 -4.20 -10.96 7.01
C ILE A 95 -3.78 -12.36 7.45
N VAL A 96 -2.52 -12.56 7.83
CA VAL A 96 -2.04 -13.85 8.36
C VAL A 96 -2.79 -14.21 9.64
N ASP A 97 -2.91 -13.31 10.59
CA ASP A 97 -3.67 -13.53 11.83
C ASP A 97 -5.16 -13.81 11.54
N TRP A 98 -5.76 -13.02 10.64
CA TRP A 98 -7.13 -13.20 10.20
C TRP A 98 -7.36 -14.60 9.59
N SER A 99 -6.44 -15.07 8.73
CA SER A 99 -6.53 -16.37 8.07
C SER A 99 -6.53 -17.52 9.08
N ILE A 100 -5.68 -17.46 10.09
CA ILE A 100 -5.62 -18.47 11.16
C ILE A 100 -6.93 -18.49 11.95
N ARG A 101 -7.47 -17.34 12.32
CA ARG A 101 -8.74 -17.22 13.04
C ARG A 101 -9.94 -17.76 12.26
N HIS A 102 -9.84 -17.80 10.92
CA HIS A 102 -10.86 -18.34 10.03
C HIS A 102 -10.57 -19.76 9.57
N ASN A 103 -9.60 -20.45 10.18
CA ASN A 103 -9.18 -21.82 9.86
C ASN A 103 -8.71 -21.97 8.40
N LEU A 104 -8.10 -20.92 7.84
CA LEU A 104 -7.48 -20.91 6.53
C LEU A 104 -5.96 -20.92 6.73
N TYR A 105 -5.36 -22.09 6.62
CA TYR A 105 -3.94 -22.30 6.90
C TYR A 105 -3.11 -22.26 5.62
N GLY A 106 -1.81 -21.95 5.78
CA GLY A 106 -0.82 -21.90 4.70
C GLY A 106 0.02 -20.62 4.70
N ALA A 107 -0.50 -19.51 5.25
CA ALA A 107 0.20 -18.24 5.34
C ALA A 107 0.92 -18.00 6.68
N GLU A 108 0.73 -18.85 7.69
CA GLU A 108 1.23 -18.67 9.06
C GLU A 108 2.75 -18.56 9.14
N ASN A 109 3.47 -19.27 8.26
CA ASN A 109 4.94 -19.18 8.18
C ASN A 109 5.46 -17.87 7.58
N LEU A 110 4.57 -17.04 7.04
CA LEU A 110 4.86 -15.72 6.48
C LEU A 110 4.46 -14.59 7.43
N SER A 111 4.17 -14.91 8.69
CA SER A 111 3.92 -13.93 9.74
C SER A 111 5.14 -13.06 9.99
N ILE A 112 4.92 -11.86 10.53
CA ILE A 112 5.94 -10.86 10.88
C ILE A 112 6.70 -10.31 9.66
N ILE A 113 6.38 -10.69 8.43
CA ILE A 113 6.91 -10.03 7.25
C ILE A 113 6.27 -8.63 7.19
N PRO A 114 7.06 -7.55 7.30
CA PRO A 114 6.50 -6.20 7.28
C PRO A 114 6.03 -5.83 5.87
N GLY A 115 4.95 -5.08 5.81
CA GLY A 115 4.40 -4.57 4.56
C GLY A 115 2.89 -4.73 4.45
N GLU A 116 2.40 -4.37 3.30
CA GLU A 116 0.99 -4.45 2.90
C GLU A 116 0.79 -5.53 1.84
N VAL A 117 -0.47 -5.99 1.68
CA VAL A 117 -0.82 -7.06 0.72
C VAL A 117 -0.42 -6.71 -0.71
N GLY A 118 -0.54 -5.44 -1.10
CA GLY A 118 -0.23 -4.96 -2.45
C GLY A 118 1.22 -4.48 -2.66
N ALA A 119 2.10 -4.70 -1.70
CA ALA A 119 3.48 -4.24 -1.77
C ALA A 119 4.42 -5.28 -2.37
#